data_c061b9595c5bcae62933b1a901e46375
#
_entry.id   c061b9595c5bcae62933b1a901e46375
#
_cell.length_a   1.000
_cell.length_b   1.000
_cell.length_c   1.000
_cell.angle_alpha   90.00
_cell.angle_beta   90.00
_cell.angle_gamma   90.00
#
_symmetry.space_group_name_H-M   'P 1'
#
loop_
_entity.id
_entity.type
_entity.pdbx_description
1 polymer ?
#
loop_
_entity_poly.entity_id
_entity_poly.type
_entity_poly.pdbx_seq_one_letter_code
_entity_poly.pdbx_strand_id
1 'polypeptide(L)'
;MSIIEQVKASGIIGAGGAGFPTHVKLNSKADYILLNGAECEPLLRVDQQLMAMYPEKIITGLYLAGQQVEAKHAIIGIKVKHQDVIEILRNKIKELELAAQVSVKELPDIYPAGDEQVLVYELTGRVVPEAGIPIAVGCVVINTETALNIFHATQGEPVVDKYVTIAGEVPEPVTVKVPVGTPLRDVIALSG
;
A
#
# COMPACT_ATOMS: atom_id res chain seq x y z
N MET A 1 -0.72 -15.91 -17.95
CA MET A 1 -0.49 -14.44 -17.95
C MET A 1 0.44 -14.14 -16.79
N SER A 2 1.54 -13.42 -17.00
CA SER A 2 2.45 -13.02 -15.93
C SER A 2 1.76 -12.01 -14.99
N ILE A 3 2.28 -11.84 -13.76
CA ILE A 3 1.71 -10.86 -12.83
C ILE A 3 1.80 -9.43 -13.39
N ILE A 4 2.85 -9.09 -14.14
CA ILE A 4 2.99 -7.78 -14.81
C ILE A 4 1.87 -7.57 -15.82
N GLU A 5 1.55 -8.60 -16.63
CA GLU A 5 0.46 -8.52 -17.62
C GLU A 5 -0.90 -8.39 -16.94
N GLN A 6 -1.14 -9.13 -15.84
CA GLN A 6 -2.38 -9.01 -15.05
C GLN A 6 -2.53 -7.62 -14.45
N VAL A 7 -1.48 -7.10 -13.80
CA VAL A 7 -1.45 -5.75 -13.21
C VAL A 7 -1.71 -4.67 -14.25
N LYS A 8 -1.10 -4.80 -15.44
CA LYS A 8 -1.30 -3.88 -16.56
C LYS A 8 -2.71 -3.95 -17.11
N ALA A 9 -3.22 -5.16 -17.36
CA ALA A 9 -4.57 -5.37 -17.89
C ALA A 9 -5.67 -4.90 -16.92
N SER A 10 -5.43 -5.03 -15.61
CA SER A 10 -6.35 -4.55 -14.57
C SER A 10 -6.29 -3.04 -14.31
N GLY A 11 -5.41 -2.29 -15.02
CA GLY A 11 -5.32 -0.84 -14.90
C GLY A 11 -4.74 -0.33 -13.57
N ILE A 12 -3.88 -1.11 -12.91
CA ILE A 12 -3.35 -0.74 -11.59
C ILE A 12 -2.30 0.35 -11.70
N ILE A 13 -2.57 1.45 -11.03
CA ILE A 13 -1.63 2.56 -10.79
C ILE A 13 -1.40 2.74 -9.29
N GLY A 14 -0.40 3.51 -8.92
CA GLY A 14 -0.11 3.82 -7.51
C GLY A 14 -1.29 4.56 -6.87
N ALA A 15 -1.94 3.93 -5.87
CA ALA A 15 -3.15 4.44 -5.24
C ALA A 15 -2.88 5.53 -4.18
N GLY A 16 -1.62 5.77 -3.81
CA GLY A 16 -1.21 6.77 -2.83
C GLY A 16 -1.14 8.21 -3.34
N GLY A 17 -1.60 8.50 -4.57
CA GLY A 17 -1.73 9.85 -5.12
C GLY A 17 -0.93 10.10 -6.40
N ALA A 18 0.31 9.65 -6.51
CA ALA A 18 1.15 9.92 -7.68
C ALA A 18 0.70 9.22 -8.98
N GLY A 19 -0.14 8.19 -8.89
CA GLY A 19 -0.69 7.52 -10.07
C GLY A 19 0.35 6.81 -10.96
N PHE A 20 1.51 6.47 -10.42
CA PHE A 20 2.56 5.83 -11.23
C PHE A 20 2.12 4.42 -11.67
N PRO A 21 2.33 4.05 -12.95
CA PRO A 21 1.91 2.73 -13.44
C PRO A 21 2.61 1.59 -12.69
N THR A 22 1.85 0.78 -11.97
CA THR A 22 2.39 -0.26 -11.10
C THR A 22 3.15 -1.34 -11.88
N HIS A 23 2.68 -1.71 -13.08
CA HIS A 23 3.37 -2.68 -13.93
C HIS A 23 4.79 -2.23 -14.35
N VAL A 24 5.02 -0.91 -14.46
CA VAL A 24 6.38 -0.37 -14.72
C VAL A 24 7.25 -0.51 -13.47
N LYS A 25 6.70 -0.18 -12.30
CA LYS A 25 7.41 -0.32 -11.02
C LYS A 25 7.80 -1.78 -10.75
N LEU A 26 6.91 -2.73 -11.05
CA LEU A 26 7.13 -4.18 -10.88
C LEU A 26 8.03 -4.81 -11.96
N ASN A 27 8.33 -4.11 -13.04
CA ASN A 27 9.29 -4.56 -14.07
C ASN A 27 10.73 -4.14 -13.70
N SER A 28 11.12 -4.39 -12.46
CA SER A 28 12.45 -4.08 -11.94
C SER A 28 12.90 -5.21 -11.00
N LYS A 29 14.19 -5.21 -10.62
CA LYS A 29 14.71 -6.10 -9.58
C LYS A 29 15.06 -5.29 -8.36
N ALA A 30 14.68 -5.79 -7.17
CA ALA A 30 14.90 -5.11 -5.91
C ALA A 30 15.25 -6.12 -4.80
N ASP A 31 16.02 -5.69 -3.79
CA ASP A 31 16.23 -6.50 -2.58
C ASP A 31 15.02 -6.46 -1.64
N TYR A 32 14.29 -5.33 -1.66
CA TYR A 32 13.16 -5.06 -0.77
C TYR A 32 11.93 -4.63 -1.56
N ILE A 33 10.78 -5.19 -1.20
CA ILE A 33 9.49 -4.57 -1.48
C ILE A 33 8.88 -4.04 -0.18
N LEU A 34 8.50 -2.77 -0.17
CA LEU A 34 8.03 -2.04 1.00
C LEU A 34 6.58 -1.63 0.79
N LEU A 35 5.72 -1.99 1.73
CA LEU A 35 4.35 -1.48 1.77
C LEU A 35 4.31 -0.24 2.66
N ASN A 36 3.90 0.87 2.08
CA ASN A 36 3.68 2.11 2.81
C ASN A 36 2.28 2.09 3.43
N GLY A 37 2.21 1.75 4.72
CA GLY A 37 1.01 1.81 5.55
C GLY A 37 1.05 2.93 6.60
N ALA A 38 1.95 3.93 6.43
CA ALA A 38 2.13 5.01 7.39
C ALA A 38 0.97 6.02 7.41
N GLU A 39 0.27 6.20 6.26
CA GLU A 39 -0.86 7.14 6.09
C GLU A 39 -0.63 8.46 6.85
N CYS A 40 0.28 9.30 6.30
CA CYS A 40 0.76 10.48 7.02
C CYS A 40 -0.21 11.65 7.03
N GLU A 41 -1.12 11.73 6.05
CA GLU A 41 -2.05 12.85 5.97
C GLU A 41 -3.03 12.84 7.15
N PRO A 42 -3.19 13.96 7.86
CA PRO A 42 -4.13 14.06 8.97
C PRO A 42 -5.56 13.67 8.56
N LEU A 43 -6.25 12.99 9.45
CA LEU A 43 -7.64 12.55 9.31
C LEU A 43 -7.89 11.44 8.27
N LEU A 44 -6.94 11.08 7.41
CA LEU A 44 -7.10 9.94 6.52
C LEU A 44 -7.10 8.61 7.31
N ARG A 45 -7.89 7.64 6.82
CA ARG A 45 -8.10 6.34 7.48
C ARG A 45 -8.10 5.17 6.51
N VAL A 46 -7.88 5.40 5.21
CA VAL A 46 -8.01 4.38 4.17
C VAL A 46 -7.06 3.21 4.41
N ASP A 47 -5.75 3.48 4.53
CA ASP A 47 -4.74 2.43 4.59
C ASP A 47 -4.90 1.55 5.83
N GLN A 48 -5.17 2.16 6.99
CA GLN A 48 -5.39 1.45 8.25
C GLN A 48 -6.63 0.57 8.21
N GLN A 49 -7.74 1.11 7.68
CA GLN A 49 -8.99 0.36 7.55
C GLN A 49 -8.86 -0.79 6.56
N LEU A 50 -8.19 -0.57 5.43
CA LEU A 50 -7.94 -1.63 4.45
C LEU A 50 -7.08 -2.76 5.02
N MET A 51 -6.02 -2.43 5.76
CA MET A 51 -5.16 -3.43 6.42
C MET A 51 -5.92 -4.23 7.48
N ALA A 52 -6.85 -3.60 8.20
CA ALA A 52 -7.69 -4.28 9.18
C ALA A 52 -8.76 -5.18 8.52
N MET A 53 -9.38 -4.71 7.42
CA MET A 53 -10.49 -5.41 6.75
C MET A 53 -10.02 -6.51 5.80
N TYR A 54 -8.87 -6.31 5.13
CA TYR A 54 -8.38 -7.21 4.06
C TYR A 54 -6.92 -7.63 4.27
N PRO A 55 -6.50 -8.03 5.51
CA PRO A 55 -5.09 -8.30 5.80
C PRO A 55 -4.51 -9.39 4.92
N GLU A 56 -5.26 -10.48 4.69
CA GLU A 56 -4.84 -11.60 3.84
C GLU A 56 -4.56 -11.16 2.41
N LYS A 57 -5.50 -10.41 1.81
CA LYS A 57 -5.37 -9.95 0.41
C LYS A 57 -4.18 -9.00 0.22
N ILE A 58 -3.99 -8.07 1.16
CA ILE A 58 -2.90 -7.10 1.13
C ILE A 58 -1.55 -7.80 1.30
N ILE A 59 -1.43 -8.71 2.27
CA ILE A 59 -0.20 -9.49 2.50
C ILE A 59 0.13 -10.34 1.27
N THR A 60 -0.87 -11.03 0.70
CA THR A 60 -0.68 -11.84 -0.49
C THR A 60 -0.28 -10.98 -1.70
N GLY A 61 -0.94 -9.83 -1.93
CA GLY A 61 -0.59 -8.92 -3.00
C GLY A 61 0.83 -8.35 -2.87
N LEU A 62 1.24 -7.99 -1.65
CA LEU A 62 2.60 -7.57 -1.35
C LEU A 62 3.62 -8.69 -1.63
N TYR A 63 3.33 -9.90 -1.17
CA TYR A 63 4.18 -11.07 -1.37
C TYR A 63 4.37 -11.40 -2.86
N LEU A 64 3.28 -11.42 -3.63
CA LEU A 64 3.32 -11.66 -5.08
C LEU A 64 4.10 -10.57 -5.82
N ALA A 65 3.91 -9.31 -5.44
CA ALA A 65 4.70 -8.20 -5.98
C ALA A 65 6.19 -8.34 -5.62
N GLY A 66 6.50 -8.82 -4.40
CA GLY A 66 7.85 -9.12 -3.94
C GLY A 66 8.50 -10.23 -4.77
N GLN A 67 7.79 -11.31 -5.03
CA GLN A 67 8.26 -12.38 -5.91
C GLN A 67 8.55 -11.86 -7.33
N GLN A 68 7.69 -10.99 -7.85
CA GLN A 68 7.86 -10.44 -9.20
C GLN A 68 9.12 -9.59 -9.33
N VAL A 69 9.49 -8.82 -8.32
CA VAL A 69 10.72 -8.01 -8.33
C VAL A 69 11.94 -8.74 -7.78
N GLU A 70 11.82 -10.05 -7.51
CA GLU A 70 12.85 -10.91 -6.92
C GLU A 70 13.32 -10.41 -5.52
N ALA A 71 12.42 -9.77 -4.77
CA ALA A 71 12.76 -9.22 -3.46
C ALA A 71 13.02 -10.33 -2.43
N LYS A 72 14.09 -10.16 -1.64
CA LYS A 72 14.42 -11.06 -0.53
C LYS A 72 13.53 -10.81 0.69
N HIS A 73 13.06 -9.58 0.84
CA HIS A 73 12.28 -9.12 1.99
C HIS A 73 11.09 -8.28 1.54
N ALA A 74 9.92 -8.62 2.05
CA ALA A 74 8.71 -7.81 1.97
C ALA A 74 8.41 -7.22 3.35
N ILE A 75 8.34 -5.88 3.47
CA ILE A 75 8.19 -5.21 4.77
C ILE A 75 6.97 -4.30 4.72
N ILE A 76 6.06 -4.46 5.67
CA ILE A 76 4.94 -3.55 5.91
C ILE A 76 5.36 -2.51 6.93
N GLY A 77 5.47 -1.25 6.52
CA GLY A 77 5.71 -0.11 7.41
C GLY A 77 4.40 0.49 7.89
N ILE A 78 4.17 0.51 9.20
CA ILE A 78 2.96 1.06 9.81
C ILE A 78 3.33 1.83 11.08
N LYS A 79 2.66 2.95 11.37
CA LYS A 79 2.94 3.74 12.58
C LYS A 79 2.62 2.97 13.86
N VAL A 80 3.52 3.06 14.83
CA VAL A 80 3.44 2.36 16.12
C VAL A 80 2.10 2.56 16.86
N LYS A 81 1.41 3.66 16.66
CA LYS A 81 0.11 3.94 17.31
C LYS A 81 -1.03 3.01 16.89
N HIS A 82 -0.89 2.27 15.78
CA HIS A 82 -1.92 1.37 15.24
C HIS A 82 -1.65 -0.09 15.66
N GLN A 83 -1.52 -0.34 16.97
CA GLN A 83 -1.17 -1.65 17.52
C GLN A 83 -2.19 -2.74 17.19
N ASP A 84 -3.47 -2.41 17.12
CA ASP A 84 -4.55 -3.31 16.72
C ASP A 84 -4.34 -3.85 15.29
N VAL A 85 -4.03 -2.96 14.34
CA VAL A 85 -3.76 -3.34 12.95
C VAL A 85 -2.44 -4.12 12.83
N ILE A 86 -1.41 -3.72 13.58
CA ILE A 86 -0.12 -4.41 13.64
C ILE A 86 -0.30 -5.87 14.09
N GLU A 87 -1.11 -6.09 15.13
CA GLU A 87 -1.40 -7.42 15.64
C GLU A 87 -2.17 -8.27 14.62
N ILE A 88 -3.20 -7.69 13.97
CA ILE A 88 -3.95 -8.35 12.88
C ILE A 88 -3.00 -8.80 11.77
N LEU A 89 -2.12 -7.92 11.30
CA LEU A 89 -1.16 -8.23 10.23
C LEU A 89 -0.18 -9.32 10.65
N ARG A 90 0.41 -9.24 11.84
CA ARG A 90 1.36 -10.23 12.36
C ARG A 90 0.72 -11.62 12.50
N ASN A 91 -0.51 -11.68 12.97
CA ASN A 91 -1.25 -12.93 13.10
C ASN A 91 -1.56 -13.52 11.72
N LYS A 92 -2.03 -12.69 10.78
CA LYS A 92 -2.33 -13.13 9.42
C LYS A 92 -1.08 -13.61 8.66
N ILE A 93 0.07 -12.96 8.83
CA ILE A 93 1.35 -13.40 8.25
C ILE A 93 1.73 -14.81 8.74
N LYS A 94 1.50 -15.09 10.03
CA LYS A 94 1.73 -16.43 10.60
C LYS A 94 0.76 -17.46 10.05
N GLU A 95 -0.53 -17.15 9.96
CA GLU A 95 -1.56 -18.02 9.39
C GLU A 95 -1.27 -18.38 7.92
N LEU A 96 -0.73 -17.43 7.16
CA LEU A 96 -0.35 -17.63 5.76
C LEU A 96 1.02 -18.32 5.59
N GLU A 97 1.72 -18.64 6.68
CA GLU A 97 3.06 -19.23 6.69
C GLU A 97 4.12 -18.37 5.95
N LEU A 98 3.91 -17.05 5.90
CA LEU A 98 4.77 -16.12 5.19
C LEU A 98 5.80 -15.39 6.09
N ALA A 99 5.97 -15.81 7.35
CA ALA A 99 6.83 -15.11 8.32
C ALA A 99 8.32 -15.06 7.94
N ALA A 100 8.77 -15.93 7.05
CA ALA A 100 10.14 -15.90 6.52
C ALA A 100 10.34 -14.84 5.42
N GLN A 101 9.27 -14.41 4.73
CA GLN A 101 9.30 -13.51 3.58
C GLN A 101 8.72 -12.12 3.89
N VAL A 102 7.66 -12.09 4.72
CA VAL A 102 6.90 -10.85 5.02
C VAL A 102 7.01 -10.51 6.50
N SER A 103 7.31 -9.26 6.80
CA SER A 103 7.40 -8.76 8.16
C SER A 103 6.68 -7.44 8.33
N VAL A 104 6.29 -7.11 9.58
CA VAL A 104 5.73 -5.80 9.96
C VAL A 104 6.77 -5.05 10.78
N LYS A 105 7.13 -3.85 10.35
CA LYS A 105 8.03 -2.93 11.05
C LYS A 105 7.28 -1.68 11.50
N GLU A 106 7.40 -1.39 12.78
CA GLU A 106 6.77 -0.22 13.39
C GLU A 106 7.55 1.05 13.05
N LEU A 107 6.83 2.04 12.55
CA LEU A 107 7.36 3.37 12.24
C LEU A 107 7.06 4.33 13.39
N PRO A 108 7.91 5.34 13.64
CA PRO A 108 7.59 6.40 14.59
C PRO A 108 6.33 7.16 14.16
N ASP A 109 5.56 7.66 15.14
CA ASP A 109 4.38 8.50 14.84
C ASP A 109 4.79 9.96 14.62
N ILE A 110 5.51 10.18 13.53
CA ILE A 110 5.98 11.50 13.09
C ILE A 110 5.48 11.78 11.67
N TYR A 111 5.55 13.05 11.27
CA TYR A 111 5.36 13.48 9.90
C TYR A 111 6.73 13.91 9.34
N PRO A 112 7.14 13.43 8.16
CA PRO A 112 6.40 12.64 7.15
C PRO A 112 6.87 11.15 7.09
N ALA A 113 6.59 10.32 8.09
CA ALA A 113 7.02 8.90 8.11
C ALA A 113 6.63 8.09 6.86
N GLY A 114 5.61 8.53 6.10
CA GLY A 114 5.15 7.93 4.85
C GLY A 114 5.75 8.54 3.57
N ASP A 115 6.64 9.52 3.68
CA ASP A 115 7.46 9.93 2.53
C ASP A 115 8.29 8.74 2.04
N GLU A 116 8.37 8.54 0.72
CA GLU A 116 9.03 7.33 0.17
C GLU A 116 10.50 7.22 0.59
N GLN A 117 11.24 8.32 0.68
CA GLN A 117 12.66 8.30 1.04
C GLN A 117 12.85 8.06 2.54
N VAL A 118 12.01 8.70 3.37
CA VAL A 118 12.00 8.49 4.83
C VAL A 118 11.61 7.04 5.13
N LEU A 119 10.57 6.52 4.47
CA LEU A 119 10.13 5.14 4.64
C LEU A 119 11.22 4.14 4.29
N VAL A 120 11.93 4.33 3.16
CA VAL A 120 13.04 3.47 2.75
C VAL A 120 14.13 3.46 3.83
N TYR A 121 14.50 4.63 4.35
CA TYR A 121 15.51 4.72 5.41
C TYR A 121 15.05 4.03 6.70
N GLU A 122 13.86 4.33 7.17
CA GLU A 122 13.30 3.74 8.39
C GLU A 122 13.18 2.22 8.31
N LEU A 123 12.77 1.68 7.15
CA LEU A 123 12.57 0.24 7.00
C LEU A 123 13.86 -0.53 6.68
N THR A 124 14.83 0.07 6.00
CA THR A 124 16.00 -0.65 5.45
C THR A 124 17.35 -0.09 5.86
N GLY A 125 17.42 1.14 6.37
CA GLY A 125 18.65 1.88 6.64
C GLY A 125 19.32 2.42 5.37
N ARG A 126 18.73 2.23 4.18
CA ARG A 126 19.27 2.73 2.90
C ARG A 126 18.88 4.17 2.67
N VAL A 127 19.82 4.96 2.18
CA VAL A 127 19.60 6.39 1.87
C VAL A 127 19.42 6.53 0.37
N VAL A 128 18.24 6.99 -0.05
CA VAL A 128 17.96 7.31 -1.45
C VAL A 128 18.73 8.59 -1.80
N PRO A 129 19.53 8.60 -2.89
CA PRO A 129 20.28 9.78 -3.30
C PRO A 129 19.35 10.97 -3.60
N GLU A 130 19.88 12.19 -3.49
CA GLU A 130 19.18 13.40 -3.89
C GLU A 130 18.69 13.30 -5.35
N ALA A 131 17.44 13.68 -5.61
CA ALA A 131 16.73 13.50 -6.87
C ALA A 131 16.62 12.02 -7.35
N GLY A 132 17.02 11.04 -6.53
CA GLY A 132 16.88 9.62 -6.81
C GLY A 132 15.51 9.08 -6.48
N ILE A 133 15.28 7.83 -6.86
CA ILE A 133 14.06 7.07 -6.53
C ILE A 133 14.45 5.77 -5.79
N PRO A 134 13.54 5.16 -5.02
CA PRO A 134 13.83 3.98 -4.18
C PRO A 134 14.52 2.83 -4.90
N ILE A 135 14.24 2.60 -6.18
CA ILE A 135 14.87 1.53 -6.96
C ILE A 135 16.39 1.71 -7.09
N ALA A 136 16.91 2.94 -7.05
CA ALA A 136 18.34 3.21 -7.09
C ALA A 136 19.10 2.57 -5.91
N VAL A 137 18.39 2.29 -4.82
CA VAL A 137 18.91 1.60 -3.63
C VAL A 137 18.29 0.21 -3.43
N GLY A 138 17.78 -0.40 -4.51
CA GLY A 138 17.23 -1.75 -4.48
C GLY A 138 15.92 -1.89 -3.69
N CYS A 139 15.11 -0.84 -3.63
CA CYS A 139 13.81 -0.84 -2.95
C CYS A 139 12.68 -0.52 -3.92
N VAL A 140 11.59 -1.25 -3.83
CA VAL A 140 10.30 -0.92 -4.47
C VAL A 140 9.30 -0.59 -3.39
N VAL A 141 8.65 0.56 -3.48
CA VAL A 141 7.62 1.00 -2.52
C VAL A 141 6.25 0.96 -3.19
N ILE A 142 5.27 0.37 -2.53
CA ILE A 142 3.86 0.37 -2.96
C ILE A 142 2.95 0.81 -1.82
N ASN A 143 1.80 1.40 -2.17
CA ASN A 143 0.77 1.78 -1.20
C ASN A 143 -0.11 0.58 -0.84
N THR A 144 -0.81 0.64 0.30
CA THR A 144 -1.69 -0.41 0.83
C THR A 144 -2.79 -0.82 -0.16
N GLU A 145 -3.53 0.15 -0.73
CA GLU A 145 -4.57 -0.13 -1.71
C GLU A 145 -3.99 -0.68 -3.03
N THR A 146 -2.77 -0.27 -3.39
CA THR A 146 -2.07 -0.85 -4.55
C THR A 146 -1.80 -2.34 -4.33
N ALA A 147 -1.37 -2.76 -3.14
CA ALA A 147 -1.17 -4.18 -2.83
C ALA A 147 -2.48 -4.97 -2.89
N LEU A 148 -3.58 -4.40 -2.36
CA LEU A 148 -4.92 -4.99 -2.47
C LEU A 148 -5.34 -5.17 -3.93
N ASN A 149 -5.12 -4.16 -4.76
CA ASN A 149 -5.45 -4.21 -6.19
C ASN A 149 -4.59 -5.24 -6.95
N ILE A 150 -3.31 -5.42 -6.58
CA ILE A 150 -2.46 -6.48 -7.15
C ILE A 150 -3.07 -7.87 -6.85
N PHE A 151 -3.54 -8.11 -5.62
CA PHE A 151 -4.25 -9.35 -5.31
C PHE A 151 -5.49 -9.52 -6.20
N HIS A 152 -6.34 -8.50 -6.31
CA HIS A 152 -7.54 -8.55 -7.15
C HIS A 152 -7.22 -8.82 -8.63
N ALA A 153 -6.14 -8.24 -9.17
CA ALA A 153 -5.69 -8.51 -10.54
C ALA A 153 -5.36 -9.98 -10.78
N THR A 154 -4.83 -10.69 -9.79
CA THR A 154 -4.57 -12.15 -9.90
C THR A 154 -5.85 -12.96 -9.98
N GLN A 155 -6.97 -12.41 -9.53
CA GLN A 155 -8.31 -13.01 -9.65
C GLN A 155 -9.04 -12.54 -10.93
N GLY A 156 -8.38 -11.74 -11.79
CA GLY A 156 -8.96 -11.19 -13.01
C GLY A 156 -9.87 -9.98 -12.78
N GLU A 157 -9.83 -9.36 -11.60
CA GLU A 157 -10.65 -8.20 -11.26
C GLU A 157 -9.93 -6.90 -11.63
N PRO A 158 -10.51 -6.04 -12.51
CA PRO A 158 -9.93 -4.74 -12.85
C PRO A 158 -10.18 -3.71 -11.75
N VAL A 159 -9.36 -2.65 -11.74
CA VAL A 159 -9.57 -1.49 -10.86
C VAL A 159 -10.73 -0.65 -11.40
N VAL A 160 -11.86 -0.73 -10.74
CA VAL A 160 -13.07 0.03 -11.08
C VAL A 160 -13.57 0.93 -9.93
N ASP A 161 -12.99 0.76 -8.75
CA ASP A 161 -13.34 1.47 -7.53
C ASP A 161 -12.12 2.14 -6.90
N LYS A 162 -12.39 3.12 -6.04
CA LYS A 162 -11.41 3.81 -5.20
C LYS A 162 -11.93 3.94 -3.77
N TYR A 163 -11.05 3.71 -2.80
CA TYR A 163 -11.33 4.02 -1.40
C TYR A 163 -10.95 5.48 -1.10
N VAL A 164 -11.84 6.22 -0.46
CA VAL A 164 -11.69 7.65 -0.18
C VAL A 164 -12.16 7.95 1.23
N THR A 165 -11.35 8.67 2.01
CA THR A 165 -11.78 9.26 3.28
C THR A 165 -12.30 10.67 3.03
N ILE A 166 -13.47 10.97 3.56
CA ILE A 166 -14.09 12.30 3.60
C ILE A 166 -14.03 12.76 5.04
N ALA A 167 -13.29 13.84 5.31
CA ALA A 167 -13.08 14.34 6.67
C ALA A 167 -12.82 15.85 6.66
N GLY A 168 -12.87 16.48 7.83
CA GLY A 168 -12.73 17.93 8.01
C GLY A 168 -14.08 18.58 8.32
N GLU A 169 -14.43 19.65 7.61
CA GLU A 169 -15.68 20.42 7.80
C GLU A 169 -16.89 19.69 7.18
N VAL A 170 -17.13 18.46 7.63
CA VAL A 170 -18.26 17.62 7.20
C VAL A 170 -19.02 17.09 8.41
N PRO A 171 -20.34 16.87 8.32
CA PRO A 171 -21.15 16.37 9.44
C PRO A 171 -20.70 15.02 9.98
N GLU A 172 -20.47 14.06 9.09
CA GLU A 172 -20.10 12.69 9.43
C GLU A 172 -18.86 12.23 8.67
N PRO A 173 -17.64 12.37 9.23
CA PRO A 173 -16.43 11.86 8.60
C PRO A 173 -16.53 10.35 8.32
N VAL A 174 -16.26 9.95 7.07
CA VAL A 174 -16.45 8.56 6.63
C VAL A 174 -15.39 8.16 5.61
N THR A 175 -15.04 6.87 5.59
CA THR A 175 -14.29 6.26 4.48
C THR A 175 -15.24 5.42 3.65
N VAL A 176 -15.27 5.68 2.35
CA VAL A 176 -16.18 5.04 1.40
C VAL A 176 -15.42 4.38 0.26
N LYS A 177 -16.05 3.37 -0.35
CA LYS A 177 -15.63 2.78 -1.61
C LYS A 177 -16.56 3.29 -2.71
N VAL A 178 -16.03 3.96 -3.70
CA VAL A 178 -16.82 4.55 -4.80
C VAL A 178 -16.27 4.16 -6.16
N PRO A 179 -17.11 4.03 -7.20
CA PRO A 179 -16.66 3.82 -8.57
C PRO A 179 -15.70 4.94 -9.03
N VAL A 180 -14.67 4.57 -9.77
CA VAL A 180 -13.77 5.54 -10.42
C VAL A 180 -14.57 6.42 -11.38
N GLY A 181 -14.40 7.74 -11.26
CA GLY A 181 -15.17 8.72 -12.05
C GLY A 181 -16.41 9.27 -11.34
N THR A 182 -16.74 8.82 -10.12
CA THR A 182 -17.80 9.46 -9.31
C THR A 182 -17.48 10.93 -9.08
N PRO A 183 -18.41 11.86 -9.39
CA PRO A 183 -18.20 13.30 -9.18
C PRO A 183 -17.89 13.60 -7.70
N LEU A 184 -16.93 14.49 -7.45
CA LEU A 184 -16.50 14.82 -6.09
C LEU A 184 -17.64 15.31 -5.20
N ARG A 185 -18.60 16.10 -5.76
CA ARG A 185 -19.78 16.56 -5.01
C ARG A 185 -20.64 15.40 -4.49
N ASP A 186 -20.76 14.32 -5.30
CA ASP A 186 -21.58 13.17 -4.94
C ASP A 186 -20.85 12.33 -3.87
N VAL A 187 -19.50 12.28 -3.93
CA VAL A 187 -18.68 11.65 -2.88
C VAL A 187 -18.80 12.43 -1.57
N ILE A 188 -18.70 13.77 -1.58
CA ILE A 188 -18.83 14.61 -0.38
C ILE A 188 -20.23 14.46 0.24
N ALA A 189 -21.28 14.36 -0.57
CA ALA A 189 -22.63 14.18 -0.07
C ALA A 189 -22.85 12.87 0.75
N LEU A 190 -21.91 11.91 0.67
CA LEU A 190 -21.96 10.69 1.49
C LEU A 190 -21.58 10.93 2.97
N SER A 191 -21.09 12.11 3.30
CA SER A 191 -20.72 12.51 4.66
C SER A 191 -21.77 13.37 5.37
N GLY A 192 -23.02 13.43 4.84
CA GLY A 192 -24.17 14.13 5.41
C GLY A 192 -24.41 15.51 4.82
#